data_853b0ca1c201d3cb3307a56a33e2fd06
#
_entry.id   853b0ca1c201d3cb3307a56a33e2fd06
#
_cell.length_a   1.000
_cell.length_b   1.000
_cell.length_c   1.000
_cell.angle_alpha   90.00
_cell.angle_beta   90.00
_cell.angle_gamma   90.00
#
_symmetry.space_group_name_H-M   'P 1'
#
loop_
_entity.id
_entity.type
_entity.pdbx_description
1 polymer ?
#
loop_
_entity_poly.entity_id
_entity_poly.type
_entity_poly.pdbx_seq_one_letter_code
_entity_poly.pdbx_strand_id
1 'polypeptide(L)'
;MATYAIGDVQGCFDPLRQLIDSLPFDPANDRLWFVGDLVNRGPQSLEVLRYVKSLGAAAVVVLGNHDLHLVMQAEGFGRANKEDTLEVVLAAPDRDELLAWLRAQPLFHLEGSWAMVHAGLLPAWTVTQAKALSDEVSAVLISPGYRGFLENMWGSEPATWRDDLTGWDRLRVAVNAMTRMRFVTADGAMELRAPGAKGPLGQGPAGCLPWFAMPGRASAGNNIVCGHWSALGYHEQADLLAIDTGCLWGGTLTAVRLEDRRVFRLPCPQQVKPLGWD
;
A
#
# COMPACT_ATOMS: atom_id res chain seq x y z
N MET A 1 12.31 12.02 -18.41
CA MET A 1 11.85 10.90 -17.59
C MET A 1 10.83 11.45 -16.62
N ALA A 2 9.60 10.99 -16.70
CA ALA A 2 8.53 11.34 -15.79
C ALA A 2 8.19 10.14 -14.89
N THR A 3 7.73 10.42 -13.66
CA THR A 3 7.32 9.41 -12.70
C THR A 3 5.86 9.65 -12.32
N TYR A 4 4.99 8.68 -12.62
CA TYR A 4 3.57 8.74 -12.30
C TYR A 4 3.26 7.79 -11.15
N ALA A 5 2.92 8.31 -9.98
CA ALA A 5 2.43 7.51 -8.86
C ALA A 5 0.94 7.23 -9.06
N ILE A 6 0.54 5.96 -8.94
CA ILE A 6 -0.83 5.46 -9.17
C ILE A 6 -1.37 4.94 -7.85
N GLY A 7 -2.59 5.37 -7.48
CA GLY A 7 -3.30 4.95 -6.29
C GLY A 7 -3.76 3.48 -6.34
N ASP A 8 -4.40 3.03 -5.26
CA ASP A 8 -4.88 1.67 -5.06
C ASP A 8 -5.74 1.18 -6.22
N VAL A 9 -5.33 0.08 -6.84
CA VAL A 9 -5.99 -0.51 -8.02
C VAL A 9 -7.06 -1.52 -7.62
N GLN A 10 -6.76 -2.34 -6.64
CA GLN A 10 -7.67 -3.35 -6.07
C GLN A 10 -8.46 -4.14 -7.13
N GLY A 11 -7.77 -4.71 -8.13
CA GLY A 11 -8.39 -5.52 -9.18
C GLY A 11 -9.26 -4.74 -10.17
N CYS A 12 -9.17 -3.42 -10.25
CA CYS A 12 -9.86 -2.58 -11.23
C CYS A 12 -9.02 -2.40 -12.50
N PHE A 13 -8.86 -3.46 -13.29
CA PHE A 13 -7.96 -3.48 -14.46
C PHE A 13 -8.38 -2.52 -15.57
N ASP A 14 -9.66 -2.50 -15.96
CA ASP A 14 -10.12 -1.63 -17.05
C ASP A 14 -9.91 -0.14 -16.72
N PRO A 15 -10.24 0.35 -15.49
CA PRO A 15 -9.85 1.69 -15.08
C PRO A 15 -8.35 1.94 -15.09
N LEU A 16 -7.53 0.97 -14.66
CA LEU A 16 -6.07 1.10 -14.70
C LEU A 16 -5.56 1.31 -16.12
N ARG A 17 -6.02 0.48 -17.06
CA ARG A 17 -5.63 0.60 -18.48
C ARG A 17 -6.04 1.96 -19.06
N GLN A 18 -7.28 2.36 -18.87
CA GLN A 18 -7.79 3.64 -19.35
C GLN A 18 -7.03 4.83 -18.77
N LEU A 19 -6.70 4.78 -17.47
CA LEU A 19 -5.89 5.84 -16.85
C LEU A 19 -4.50 5.90 -17.49
N ILE A 20 -3.78 4.78 -17.59
CA ILE A 20 -2.43 4.74 -18.17
C ILE A 20 -2.45 5.20 -19.64
N ASP A 21 -3.42 4.75 -20.43
CA ASP A 21 -3.58 5.15 -21.84
C ASP A 21 -3.86 6.66 -22.00
N SER A 22 -4.39 7.31 -20.95
CA SER A 22 -4.63 8.76 -20.92
C SER A 22 -3.40 9.60 -20.49
N LEU A 23 -2.39 8.94 -19.89
CA LEU A 23 -1.17 9.63 -19.47
C LEU A 23 -0.23 9.86 -20.68
N PRO A 24 0.54 10.96 -20.70
CA PRO A 24 1.66 11.10 -21.63
C PRO A 24 2.85 10.25 -21.17
N PHE A 25 2.62 8.93 -21.04
CA PHE A 25 3.57 7.96 -20.53
C PHE A 25 4.30 7.23 -21.66
N ASP A 26 5.62 7.27 -21.61
CA ASP A 26 6.49 6.49 -22.49
C ASP A 26 7.22 5.39 -21.68
N PRO A 27 6.87 4.10 -21.84
CA PRO A 27 7.46 3.02 -21.05
C PRO A 27 8.97 2.85 -21.24
N ALA A 28 9.55 3.41 -22.30
CA ALA A 28 11.00 3.37 -22.53
C ALA A 28 11.75 4.38 -21.64
N ASN A 29 11.11 5.48 -21.26
CA ASN A 29 11.74 6.60 -20.59
C ASN A 29 11.14 6.94 -19.23
N ASP A 30 9.86 6.61 -18.98
CA ASP A 30 9.11 6.98 -17.78
C ASP A 30 8.92 5.82 -16.82
N ARG A 31 8.40 6.11 -15.63
CA ARG A 31 8.11 5.14 -14.56
C ARG A 31 6.67 5.27 -14.08
N LEU A 32 6.07 4.12 -13.78
CA LEU A 32 4.80 4.02 -13.04
C LEU A 32 5.09 3.49 -11.64
N TRP A 33 4.75 4.25 -10.63
CA TRP A 33 4.87 3.87 -9.23
C TRP A 33 3.52 3.46 -8.69
N PHE A 34 3.35 2.23 -8.25
CA PHE A 34 2.11 1.71 -7.69
C PHE A 34 2.22 1.71 -6.16
N VAL A 35 1.33 2.44 -5.50
CA VAL A 35 1.35 2.58 -4.02
C VAL A 35 0.89 1.33 -3.27
N GLY A 36 0.73 0.19 -3.95
CA GLY A 36 0.27 -1.08 -3.40
C GLY A 36 -1.22 -1.33 -3.62
N ASP A 37 -1.71 -2.43 -3.02
CA ASP A 37 -3.07 -2.93 -3.18
C ASP A 37 -3.44 -3.07 -4.67
N LEU A 38 -2.64 -3.86 -5.38
CA LEU A 38 -2.92 -4.19 -6.78
C LEU A 38 -4.14 -5.08 -6.91
N VAL A 39 -4.39 -5.93 -5.92
CA VAL A 39 -5.36 -7.04 -5.98
C VAL A 39 -6.47 -6.92 -4.95
N ASN A 40 -7.42 -7.85 -5.07
CA ASN A 40 -8.53 -8.10 -4.17
C ASN A 40 -9.71 -7.12 -4.32
N ARG A 41 -10.88 -7.56 -3.88
CA ARG A 41 -12.15 -6.83 -3.91
C ARG A 41 -12.71 -6.56 -5.31
N GLY A 42 -11.91 -6.07 -6.22
CA GLY A 42 -12.29 -5.87 -7.62
C GLY A 42 -12.23 -7.16 -8.43
N PRO A 43 -12.85 -7.18 -9.63
CA PRO A 43 -13.10 -8.41 -10.37
C PRO A 43 -11.90 -8.93 -11.18
N GLN A 44 -10.85 -8.13 -11.40
CA GLN A 44 -9.82 -8.40 -12.41
C GLN A 44 -8.41 -8.40 -11.82
N SER A 45 -8.23 -8.99 -10.62
CA SER A 45 -6.93 -9.03 -9.92
C SER A 45 -5.84 -9.76 -10.72
N LEU A 46 -6.21 -10.80 -11.45
CA LEU A 46 -5.27 -11.57 -12.26
C LEU A 46 -4.73 -10.74 -13.44
N GLU A 47 -5.60 -10.01 -14.11
CA GLU A 47 -5.26 -9.12 -15.22
C GLU A 47 -4.35 -7.98 -14.74
N VAL A 48 -4.64 -7.40 -13.57
CA VAL A 48 -3.79 -6.36 -12.96
C VAL A 48 -2.38 -6.89 -12.71
N LEU A 49 -2.24 -8.05 -12.04
CA LEU A 49 -0.93 -8.63 -11.74
C LEU A 49 -0.12 -8.91 -13.01
N ARG A 50 -0.73 -9.56 -14.00
CA ARG A 50 -0.08 -9.87 -15.28
C ARG A 50 0.38 -8.61 -16.00
N TYR A 51 -0.48 -7.60 -16.03
CA TYR A 51 -0.19 -6.35 -16.70
C TYR A 51 0.95 -5.59 -16.01
N VAL A 52 0.83 -5.35 -14.70
CA VAL A 52 1.87 -4.61 -13.95
C VAL A 52 3.21 -5.35 -14.01
N LYS A 53 3.21 -6.68 -13.88
CA LYS A 53 4.42 -7.50 -14.06
C LYS A 53 5.00 -7.35 -15.48
N SER A 54 4.16 -7.28 -16.50
CA SER A 54 4.61 -7.16 -17.90
C SER A 54 5.28 -5.83 -18.23
N LEU A 55 5.04 -4.79 -17.43
CA LEU A 55 5.70 -3.48 -17.55
C LEU A 55 7.21 -3.54 -17.21
N GLY A 56 7.66 -4.61 -16.56
CA GLY A 56 9.07 -4.81 -16.23
C GLY A 56 9.68 -3.63 -15.47
N ALA A 57 10.80 -3.11 -15.97
CA ALA A 57 11.51 -2.00 -15.32
C ALA A 57 10.76 -0.66 -15.35
N ALA A 58 9.69 -0.52 -16.14
CA ALA A 58 8.86 0.68 -16.14
C ALA A 58 7.92 0.76 -14.94
N ALA A 59 7.70 -0.35 -14.21
CA ALA A 59 6.87 -0.40 -13.02
C ALA A 59 7.71 -0.54 -11.75
N VAL A 60 7.39 0.27 -10.75
CA VAL A 60 7.87 0.15 -9.36
C VAL A 60 6.64 -0.06 -8.48
N VAL A 61 6.66 -1.10 -7.66
CA VAL A 61 5.52 -1.48 -6.82
C VAL A 61 5.97 -1.56 -5.37
N VAL A 62 5.16 -1.05 -4.44
CA VAL A 62 5.26 -1.39 -3.03
C VAL A 62 4.08 -2.28 -2.64
N LEU A 63 4.29 -3.17 -1.67
CA LEU A 63 3.22 -4.07 -1.22
C LEU A 63 2.21 -3.34 -0.35
N GLY A 64 0.93 -3.52 -0.66
CA GLY A 64 -0.18 -3.18 0.20
C GLY A 64 -0.66 -4.35 1.07
N ASN A 65 -1.62 -4.09 1.94
CA ASN A 65 -2.15 -5.14 2.82
C ASN A 65 -2.96 -6.19 2.06
N HIS A 66 -3.63 -5.84 0.96
CA HIS A 66 -4.33 -6.80 0.10
C HIS A 66 -3.37 -7.67 -0.70
N ASP A 67 -2.23 -7.14 -1.12
CA ASP A 67 -1.17 -7.91 -1.79
C ASP A 67 -0.58 -8.97 -0.84
N LEU A 68 -0.25 -8.57 0.39
CA LEU A 68 0.21 -9.49 1.44
C LEU A 68 -0.86 -10.52 1.82
N HIS A 69 -2.14 -10.11 1.83
CA HIS A 69 -3.26 -11.02 2.08
C HIS A 69 -3.36 -12.11 0.99
N LEU A 70 -3.19 -11.77 -0.29
CA LEU A 70 -3.13 -12.75 -1.37
C LEU A 70 -2.00 -13.77 -1.13
N VAL A 71 -0.80 -13.30 -0.80
CA VAL A 71 0.34 -14.18 -0.53
C VAL A 71 0.05 -15.12 0.64
N MET A 72 -0.58 -14.62 1.71
CA MET A 72 -0.97 -15.44 2.86
C MET A 72 -2.02 -16.51 2.50
N GLN A 73 -3.06 -16.12 1.75
CA GLN A 73 -4.11 -17.04 1.30
C GLN A 73 -3.54 -18.16 0.41
N ALA A 74 -2.59 -17.81 -0.45
CA ALA A 74 -1.91 -18.77 -1.32
C ALA A 74 -1.14 -19.86 -0.56
N GLU A 75 -0.66 -19.54 0.63
CA GLU A 75 0.08 -20.44 1.51
C GLU A 75 -0.80 -21.12 2.57
N GLY A 76 -2.10 -20.86 2.56
CA GLY A 76 -3.07 -21.44 3.50
C GLY A 76 -3.08 -20.74 4.86
N PHE A 77 -2.50 -19.54 4.97
CA PHE A 77 -2.51 -18.75 6.20
C PHE A 77 -3.61 -17.66 6.16
N GLY A 78 -4.05 -17.27 7.34
CA GLY A 78 -5.08 -16.25 7.50
C GLY A 78 -6.50 -16.77 7.25
N ARG A 79 -7.47 -15.90 7.47
CA ARG A 79 -8.88 -16.20 7.21
C ARG A 79 -9.32 -15.53 5.92
N ALA A 80 -9.91 -16.30 5.02
CA ALA A 80 -10.60 -15.73 3.87
C ALA A 80 -11.76 -14.83 4.33
N ASN A 81 -11.88 -13.67 3.70
CA ASN A 81 -13.01 -12.78 3.91
C ASN A 81 -14.07 -13.09 2.82
N LYS A 82 -15.36 -12.96 3.16
CA LYS A 82 -16.47 -13.17 2.20
C LYS A 82 -16.43 -12.24 0.98
N GLU A 83 -15.69 -11.14 1.11
CA GLU A 83 -15.54 -10.15 0.05
C GLU A 83 -14.23 -10.32 -0.73
N ASP A 84 -13.41 -11.35 -0.44
CA ASP A 84 -12.22 -11.63 -1.23
C ASP A 84 -12.60 -12.12 -2.62
N THR A 85 -11.83 -11.68 -3.63
CA THR A 85 -11.97 -12.04 -5.04
C THR A 85 -10.67 -12.64 -5.58
N LEU A 86 -9.97 -13.39 -4.72
CA LEU A 86 -8.61 -13.88 -4.99
C LEU A 86 -8.57 -15.24 -5.71
N GLU A 87 -9.71 -15.95 -5.79
CA GLU A 87 -9.81 -17.30 -6.33
C GLU A 87 -9.27 -17.41 -7.76
N VAL A 88 -9.52 -16.37 -8.58
CA VAL A 88 -9.04 -16.34 -9.97
C VAL A 88 -7.52 -16.33 -10.06
N VAL A 89 -6.85 -15.64 -9.13
CA VAL A 89 -5.38 -15.64 -9.04
C VAL A 89 -4.87 -16.97 -8.48
N LEU A 90 -5.52 -17.48 -7.44
CA LEU A 90 -5.11 -18.73 -6.77
C LEU A 90 -5.29 -19.96 -7.67
N ALA A 91 -6.21 -19.93 -8.64
CA ALA A 91 -6.44 -20.98 -9.62
C ALA A 91 -5.68 -20.78 -10.94
N ALA A 92 -4.97 -19.67 -11.13
CA ALA A 92 -4.28 -19.36 -12.37
C ALA A 92 -3.10 -20.31 -12.66
N PRO A 93 -2.85 -20.71 -13.92
CA PRO A 93 -1.77 -21.60 -14.27
C PRO A 93 -0.37 -21.00 -14.01
N ASP A 94 -0.25 -19.68 -14.01
CA ASP A 94 0.95 -18.90 -13.72
C ASP A 94 0.99 -18.33 -12.28
N ARG A 95 0.13 -18.88 -11.41
CA ARG A 95 0.00 -18.47 -9.99
C ARG A 95 1.35 -18.35 -9.29
N ASP A 96 2.16 -19.40 -9.36
CA ASP A 96 3.41 -19.46 -8.58
C ASP A 96 4.42 -18.41 -9.05
N GLU A 97 4.45 -18.14 -10.36
CA GLU A 97 5.27 -17.06 -10.95
C GLU A 97 4.79 -15.68 -10.50
N LEU A 98 3.47 -15.45 -10.51
CA LEU A 98 2.86 -14.18 -10.06
C LEU A 98 3.10 -13.94 -8.58
N LEU A 99 2.92 -14.96 -7.74
CA LEU A 99 3.15 -14.87 -6.30
C LEU A 99 4.63 -14.67 -5.97
N ALA A 100 5.54 -15.32 -6.66
CA ALA A 100 6.97 -15.11 -6.48
C ALA A 100 7.38 -13.68 -6.85
N TRP A 101 6.86 -13.16 -7.97
CA TRP A 101 7.07 -11.78 -8.38
C TRP A 101 6.51 -10.79 -7.35
N LEU A 102 5.28 -11.00 -6.87
CA LEU A 102 4.64 -10.12 -5.89
C LEU A 102 5.42 -10.10 -4.57
N ARG A 103 5.84 -11.26 -4.03
CA ARG A 103 6.66 -11.36 -2.81
C ARG A 103 8.02 -10.68 -2.90
N ALA A 104 8.53 -10.50 -4.11
CA ALA A 104 9.79 -9.81 -4.35
C ALA A 104 9.66 -8.27 -4.31
N GLN A 105 8.43 -7.73 -4.26
CA GLN A 105 8.23 -6.29 -4.16
C GLN A 105 8.48 -5.80 -2.73
N PRO A 106 9.06 -4.59 -2.55
CA PRO A 106 9.33 -4.02 -1.23
C PRO A 106 8.06 -3.45 -0.58
N LEU A 107 8.16 -3.12 0.73
CA LEU A 107 7.14 -2.31 1.41
C LEU A 107 7.35 -0.80 1.24
N PHE A 108 8.57 -0.39 0.89
CA PHE A 108 8.98 1.01 0.82
C PHE A 108 9.98 1.20 -0.32
N HIS A 109 9.76 2.24 -1.12
CA HIS A 109 10.67 2.62 -2.20
C HIS A 109 11.14 4.06 -1.99
N LEU A 110 12.42 4.31 -2.23
CA LEU A 110 13.05 5.63 -2.12
C LEU A 110 13.87 5.90 -3.38
N GLU A 111 13.52 6.94 -4.12
CA GLU A 111 14.25 7.36 -5.31
C GLU A 111 14.22 8.89 -5.45
N GLY A 112 15.38 9.49 -5.63
CA GLY A 112 15.52 10.93 -5.69
C GLY A 112 15.03 11.61 -4.41
N SER A 113 14.07 12.53 -4.53
CA SER A 113 13.46 13.24 -3.41
C SER A 113 12.13 12.65 -2.94
N TRP A 114 11.71 11.52 -3.51
CA TRP A 114 10.42 10.90 -3.22
C TRP A 114 10.56 9.54 -2.55
N ALA A 115 9.74 9.32 -1.55
CA ALA A 115 9.50 8.04 -0.92
C ALA A 115 8.08 7.56 -1.25
N MET A 116 7.92 6.26 -1.54
CA MET A 116 6.63 5.62 -1.73
C MET A 116 6.42 4.54 -0.68
N VAL A 117 5.26 4.54 -0.05
CA VAL A 117 4.81 3.55 0.93
C VAL A 117 3.31 3.33 0.75
N HIS A 118 2.81 2.14 1.07
CA HIS A 118 1.37 1.92 0.90
C HIS A 118 0.54 2.72 1.92
N ALA A 119 0.79 2.59 3.24
CA ALA A 119 -0.02 3.27 4.26
C ALA A 119 0.71 4.46 4.91
N GLY A 120 1.81 4.24 5.61
CA GLY A 120 2.49 5.33 6.29
C GLY A 120 3.78 4.94 7.00
N LEU A 121 4.36 5.92 7.69
CA LEU A 121 5.58 5.75 8.49
C LEU A 121 5.30 6.12 9.94
N LEU A 122 5.78 5.29 10.87
CA LEU A 122 5.71 5.66 12.30
C LEU A 122 6.43 6.98 12.55
N PRO A 123 5.92 7.82 13.45
CA PRO A 123 6.51 9.13 13.73
C PRO A 123 7.99 9.09 14.12
N ALA A 124 8.43 8.02 14.77
CA ALA A 124 9.83 7.82 15.16
C ALA A 124 10.77 7.50 13.99
N TRP A 125 10.27 7.15 12.80
CA TRP A 125 11.10 6.66 11.70
C TRP A 125 11.52 7.75 10.73
N THR A 126 12.82 7.82 10.46
CA THR A 126 13.34 8.51 9.28
C THR A 126 13.03 7.68 8.03
N VAL A 127 13.08 8.30 6.85
CA VAL A 127 12.93 7.56 5.57
C VAL A 127 14.04 6.51 5.39
N THR A 128 15.24 6.77 5.89
CA THR A 128 16.35 5.80 5.86
C THR A 128 16.08 4.58 6.74
N GLN A 129 15.55 4.80 7.94
CA GLN A 129 15.15 3.70 8.83
C GLN A 129 13.99 2.89 8.23
N ALA A 130 13.00 3.57 7.66
CA ALA A 130 11.89 2.91 6.98
C ALA A 130 12.38 2.02 5.82
N LYS A 131 13.33 2.52 5.01
CA LYS A 131 13.95 1.72 3.94
C LYS A 131 14.65 0.48 4.48
N ALA A 132 15.45 0.62 5.54
CA ALA A 132 16.13 -0.51 6.16
C ALA A 132 15.15 -1.58 6.70
N LEU A 133 14.05 -1.14 7.35
CA LEU A 133 13.01 -2.05 7.83
C LEU A 133 12.27 -2.75 6.69
N SER A 134 11.99 -2.04 5.60
CA SER A 134 11.44 -2.66 4.39
C SER A 134 12.38 -3.73 3.82
N ASP A 135 13.69 -3.47 3.81
CA ASP A 135 14.68 -4.43 3.33
C ASP A 135 14.75 -5.68 4.21
N GLU A 136 14.63 -5.53 5.55
CA GLU A 136 14.52 -6.66 6.47
C GLU A 136 13.30 -7.55 6.15
N VAL A 137 12.13 -6.93 5.90
CA VAL A 137 10.90 -7.67 5.54
C VAL A 137 11.06 -8.33 4.16
N SER A 138 11.59 -7.61 3.18
CA SER A 138 11.81 -8.14 1.82
C SER A 138 12.76 -9.35 1.84
N ALA A 139 13.84 -9.27 2.62
CA ALA A 139 14.79 -10.38 2.76
C ALA A 139 14.12 -11.65 3.31
N VAL A 140 13.19 -11.52 4.25
CA VAL A 140 12.44 -12.65 4.77
C VAL A 140 11.41 -13.16 3.76
N LEU A 141 10.67 -12.29 3.09
CA LEU A 141 9.66 -12.66 2.08
C LEU A 141 10.23 -13.46 0.91
N ILE A 142 11.48 -13.20 0.49
CA ILE A 142 12.14 -13.95 -0.58
C ILE A 142 12.95 -15.16 -0.08
N SER A 143 13.14 -15.31 1.23
CA SER A 143 13.89 -16.42 1.81
C SER A 143 13.08 -17.73 1.80
N PRO A 144 13.73 -18.89 1.94
CA PRO A 144 13.03 -20.16 2.15
C PRO A 144 12.15 -20.20 3.41
N GLY A 145 12.43 -19.34 4.38
CA GLY A 145 11.69 -19.25 5.66
C GLY A 145 10.44 -18.36 5.61
N TYR A 146 10.06 -17.80 4.46
CA TYR A 146 8.96 -16.83 4.35
C TYR A 146 7.62 -17.33 4.91
N ARG A 147 7.34 -18.63 4.82
CA ARG A 147 6.11 -19.22 5.37
C ARG A 147 5.98 -18.98 6.88
N GLY A 148 7.08 -19.17 7.65
CA GLY A 148 7.09 -18.88 9.08
C GLY A 148 6.85 -17.41 9.40
N PHE A 149 7.29 -16.51 8.53
CA PHE A 149 6.96 -15.09 8.64
C PHE A 149 5.46 -14.82 8.36
N LEU A 150 4.90 -15.36 7.29
CA LEU A 150 3.49 -15.19 6.95
C LEU A 150 2.56 -15.68 8.06
N GLU A 151 2.88 -16.80 8.70
CA GLU A 151 2.13 -17.34 9.84
C GLU A 151 2.10 -16.37 11.03
N ASN A 152 3.16 -15.57 11.22
CA ASN A 152 3.34 -14.65 12.34
C ASN A 152 3.15 -13.16 11.98
N MET A 153 2.92 -12.84 10.72
CA MET A 153 2.91 -11.48 10.20
C MET A 153 1.70 -10.67 10.69
N TRP A 154 0.53 -11.30 10.75
CA TRP A 154 -0.68 -10.61 11.18
C TRP A 154 -0.80 -10.51 12.70
N GLY A 155 -1.44 -9.43 13.10
CA GLY A 155 -1.67 -9.04 14.48
C GLY A 155 -1.64 -7.53 14.59
N SER A 156 -2.06 -6.97 15.72
CA SER A 156 -2.00 -5.51 15.94
C SER A 156 -0.96 -5.14 17.00
N GLU A 157 -0.30 -6.15 17.56
CA GLU A 157 0.72 -5.97 18.57
C GLU A 157 2.08 -6.52 18.11
N PRO A 158 3.18 -5.86 18.47
CA PRO A 158 3.24 -4.57 19.19
C PRO A 158 2.73 -3.41 18.32
N ALA A 159 2.06 -2.43 18.95
CA ALA A 159 1.59 -1.22 18.29
C ALA A 159 2.63 -0.09 18.29
N THR A 160 3.63 -0.18 19.17
CA THR A 160 4.66 0.83 19.40
C THR A 160 6.02 0.36 18.92
N TRP A 161 6.75 1.25 18.25
CA TRP A 161 8.13 1.01 17.90
C TRP A 161 9.05 1.15 19.11
N ARG A 162 10.00 0.24 19.22
CA ARG A 162 11.18 0.33 20.10
C ARG A 162 12.38 -0.21 19.35
N ASP A 163 13.54 0.38 19.56
CA ASP A 163 14.77 -0.01 18.84
C ASP A 163 15.28 -1.40 19.24
N ASP A 164 14.84 -1.92 20.41
CA ASP A 164 15.17 -3.27 20.88
C ASP A 164 14.25 -4.37 20.38
N LEU A 165 13.24 -4.05 19.55
CA LEU A 165 12.38 -5.05 18.93
C LEU A 165 13.20 -5.96 18.02
N THR A 166 12.94 -7.26 18.14
CA THR A 166 13.61 -8.34 17.36
C THR A 166 12.58 -9.34 16.83
N GLY A 167 13.03 -10.23 15.94
CA GLY A 167 12.21 -11.33 15.43
C GLY A 167 10.91 -10.88 14.76
N TRP A 168 9.85 -11.68 14.92
CA TRP A 168 8.57 -11.42 14.26
C TRP A 168 7.90 -10.13 14.71
N ASP A 169 8.06 -9.72 15.94
CA ASP A 169 7.47 -8.49 16.46
C ASP A 169 8.03 -7.25 15.75
N ARG A 170 9.34 -7.20 15.52
CA ARG A 170 9.99 -6.13 14.76
C ARG A 170 9.44 -6.04 13.33
N LEU A 171 9.36 -7.17 12.63
CA LEU A 171 8.87 -7.23 11.26
C LEU A 171 7.37 -6.93 11.18
N ARG A 172 6.59 -7.38 12.18
CA ARG A 172 5.14 -7.09 12.24
C ARG A 172 4.85 -5.61 12.41
N VAL A 173 5.62 -4.91 13.25
CA VAL A 173 5.50 -3.44 13.39
C VAL A 173 5.79 -2.77 12.04
N ALA A 174 6.83 -3.19 11.33
CA ALA A 174 7.16 -2.64 10.01
C ALA A 174 6.02 -2.86 9.00
N VAL A 175 5.50 -4.08 8.90
CA VAL A 175 4.36 -4.39 8.02
C VAL A 175 3.14 -3.57 8.40
N ASN A 176 2.75 -3.53 9.68
CA ASN A 176 1.56 -2.81 10.13
C ASN A 176 1.64 -1.31 9.84
N ALA A 177 2.78 -0.69 10.10
CA ALA A 177 2.98 0.73 9.83
C ALA A 177 2.90 1.02 8.33
N MET A 178 3.63 0.25 7.52
CA MET A 178 3.76 0.51 6.09
C MET A 178 2.55 0.08 5.26
N THR A 179 1.68 -0.81 5.81
CA THR A 179 0.55 -1.33 5.02
C THR A 179 -0.84 -1.14 5.64
N ARG A 180 -0.95 -0.74 6.91
CA ARG A 180 -2.25 -0.71 7.62
C ARG A 180 -2.53 0.56 8.40
N MET A 181 -1.50 1.29 8.80
CA MET A 181 -1.63 2.44 9.70
C MET A 181 -2.31 3.62 9.03
N ARG A 182 -3.21 4.27 9.79
CA ARG A 182 -3.82 5.56 9.45
C ARG A 182 -3.62 6.57 10.57
N PHE A 183 -3.90 6.14 11.78
CA PHE A 183 -3.85 6.98 12.99
C PHE A 183 -2.78 6.48 13.96
N VAL A 184 -2.26 7.43 14.73
CA VAL A 184 -1.35 7.18 15.85
C VAL A 184 -1.85 7.91 17.09
N THR A 185 -1.57 7.33 18.24
CA THR A 185 -1.82 7.97 19.55
C THR A 185 -0.82 9.11 19.79
N ALA A 186 -1.04 9.92 20.84
CA ALA A 186 -0.16 11.05 21.14
C ALA A 186 1.29 10.64 21.45
N ASP A 187 1.51 9.42 21.92
CA ASP A 187 2.83 8.81 22.14
C ASP A 187 3.40 8.07 20.94
N GLY A 188 2.70 8.13 19.78
CA GLY A 188 3.19 7.60 18.50
C GLY A 188 2.93 6.12 18.27
N ALA A 189 2.10 5.46 19.08
CA ALA A 189 1.66 4.08 18.83
C ALA A 189 0.61 4.04 17.71
N MET A 190 0.61 2.95 16.90
CA MET A 190 -0.40 2.73 15.88
C MET A 190 -1.77 2.44 16.49
N GLU A 191 -2.81 3.10 16.01
CA GLU A 191 -4.19 2.74 16.33
C GLU A 191 -4.83 2.01 15.13
N LEU A 192 -5.03 0.69 15.28
CA LEU A 192 -5.49 -0.18 14.20
C LEU A 192 -6.90 -0.76 14.44
N ARG A 193 -7.47 -0.61 15.64
CA ARG A 193 -8.66 -1.35 16.09
C ARG A 193 -9.82 -0.50 16.56
N ALA A 194 -9.54 0.70 17.05
CA ALA A 194 -10.59 1.54 17.65
C ALA A 194 -11.65 1.91 16.60
N PRO A 195 -12.91 2.13 17.02
CA PRO A 195 -13.94 2.70 16.17
C PRO A 195 -13.44 3.99 15.51
N GLY A 196 -13.70 4.13 14.22
CA GLY A 196 -13.20 5.26 13.41
C GLY A 196 -11.77 5.12 12.89
N ALA A 197 -11.02 4.06 13.23
CA ALA A 197 -9.64 3.86 12.71
C ALA A 197 -9.57 3.74 11.17
N LYS A 198 -10.70 3.54 10.50
CA LYS A 198 -10.84 3.54 9.03
C LYS A 198 -11.62 4.74 8.49
N GLY A 199 -12.09 5.60 9.36
CA GLY A 199 -12.93 6.74 9.03
C GLY A 199 -12.21 7.85 8.26
N PRO A 200 -12.96 8.85 7.76
CA PRO A 200 -12.39 10.00 7.08
C PRO A 200 -11.64 10.92 8.06
N LEU A 201 -10.90 11.85 7.49
CA LEU A 201 -10.21 12.87 8.27
C LEU A 201 -11.22 13.64 9.16
N GLY A 202 -10.87 13.81 10.44
CA GLY A 202 -11.74 14.46 11.43
C GLY A 202 -12.76 13.54 12.12
N GLN A 203 -12.88 12.28 11.70
CA GLN A 203 -13.71 11.25 12.35
C GLN A 203 -12.87 10.06 12.85
N GLY A 204 -11.59 10.29 13.08
CA GLY A 204 -10.68 9.26 13.61
C GLY A 204 -10.92 8.97 15.09
N PRO A 205 -10.22 7.96 15.63
CA PRO A 205 -10.32 7.58 17.03
C PRO A 205 -9.98 8.76 17.98
N ALA A 206 -10.69 8.84 19.09
CA ALA A 206 -10.49 9.91 20.08
C ALA A 206 -9.03 9.92 20.60
N GLY A 207 -8.42 11.11 20.64
CA GLY A 207 -7.04 11.28 21.09
C GLY A 207 -5.96 10.82 20.11
N CYS A 208 -6.34 10.36 18.90
CA CYS A 208 -5.40 9.98 17.85
C CYS A 208 -5.29 11.07 16.78
N LEU A 209 -4.14 11.10 16.11
CA LEU A 209 -3.85 11.95 14.97
C LEU A 209 -3.58 11.09 13.72
N PRO A 210 -3.89 11.57 12.51
CA PRO A 210 -3.31 11.01 11.31
C PRO A 210 -1.79 10.93 11.44
N TRP A 211 -1.19 9.82 11.03
CA TRP A 211 0.25 9.62 11.22
C TRP A 211 1.11 10.78 10.65
N PHE A 212 0.67 11.36 9.54
CA PHE A 212 1.36 12.45 8.87
C PHE A 212 1.18 13.81 9.55
N ALA A 213 0.17 13.95 10.42
CA ALA A 213 -0.09 15.16 11.21
C ALA A 213 0.61 15.13 12.57
N MET A 214 1.32 14.06 12.91
CA MET A 214 2.03 13.95 14.19
C MET A 214 3.17 14.97 14.26
N PRO A 215 3.17 15.87 15.27
CA PRO A 215 4.23 16.86 15.43
C PRO A 215 5.61 16.20 15.63
N GLY A 216 6.63 16.73 14.96
CA GLY A 216 8.00 16.25 15.13
C GLY A 216 8.29 14.87 14.55
N ARG A 217 7.42 14.34 13.65
CA ARG A 217 7.74 13.07 12.96
C ARG A 217 9.09 13.14 12.26
N ALA A 218 9.89 12.09 12.40
CA ALA A 218 11.26 12.05 11.90
C ALA A 218 11.34 12.03 10.36
N SER A 219 10.24 11.68 9.69
CA SER A 219 10.11 11.71 8.22
C SER A 219 9.65 13.07 7.66
N ALA A 220 9.43 14.10 8.52
CA ALA A 220 9.01 15.42 8.06
C ALA A 220 10.01 16.03 7.08
N GLY A 221 9.50 16.75 6.06
CA GLY A 221 10.32 17.36 5.01
C GLY A 221 10.78 16.43 3.90
N ASN A 222 10.48 15.13 3.97
CA ASN A 222 10.67 14.21 2.85
C ASN A 222 9.35 14.06 2.09
N ASN A 223 9.37 14.15 0.77
CA ASN A 223 8.18 13.92 -0.03
C ASN A 223 7.77 12.45 0.06
N ILE A 224 6.55 12.19 0.52
CA ILE A 224 6.00 10.84 0.66
C ILE A 224 4.74 10.74 -0.19
N VAL A 225 4.64 9.70 -1.03
CA VAL A 225 3.41 9.32 -1.72
C VAL A 225 2.87 8.02 -1.14
N CYS A 226 1.57 7.97 -0.85
CA CYS A 226 0.92 6.80 -0.26
C CYS A 226 -0.51 6.59 -0.77
N GLY A 227 -1.06 5.39 -0.49
CA GLY A 227 -2.42 4.95 -0.78
C GLY A 227 -3.21 4.60 0.48
N HIS A 228 -3.86 3.41 0.48
CA HIS A 228 -4.48 2.71 1.61
C HIS A 228 -5.71 3.39 2.23
N TRP A 229 -5.76 4.68 2.30
CA TRP A 229 -6.78 5.41 3.06
C TRP A 229 -7.82 6.05 2.14
N SER A 230 -8.68 5.21 1.53
CA SER A 230 -9.71 5.66 0.57
C SER A 230 -10.67 6.70 1.16
N ALA A 231 -10.98 6.60 2.47
CA ALA A 231 -11.82 7.57 3.16
C ALA A 231 -11.17 8.96 3.34
N LEU A 232 -9.85 9.08 3.22
CA LEU A 232 -9.14 10.35 3.15
C LEU A 232 -9.32 11.01 1.79
N GLY A 233 -9.39 10.20 0.73
CA GLY A 233 -9.39 10.67 -0.64
C GLY A 233 -8.05 11.26 -1.07
N TYR A 234 -8.08 12.11 -2.10
CA TYR A 234 -6.89 12.86 -2.48
C TYR A 234 -6.56 13.90 -1.41
N HIS A 235 -5.38 13.75 -0.83
CA HIS A 235 -4.89 14.70 0.16
C HIS A 235 -3.45 15.09 -0.17
N GLU A 236 -3.22 16.39 -0.23
CA GLU A 236 -1.92 16.96 -0.55
C GLU A 236 -1.50 17.97 0.52
N GLN A 237 -0.26 17.84 0.95
CA GLN A 237 0.44 18.85 1.74
C GLN A 237 1.91 18.93 1.29
N ALA A 238 2.70 19.83 1.89
CA ALA A 238 4.05 20.14 1.42
C ALA A 238 4.92 18.90 1.18
N ASP A 239 4.81 17.89 2.05
CA ASP A 239 5.64 16.69 2.07
C ASP A 239 4.83 15.37 2.01
N LEU A 240 3.55 15.42 1.60
CA LEU A 240 2.70 14.23 1.46
C LEU A 240 1.78 14.33 0.25
N LEU A 241 1.63 13.21 -0.46
CA LEU A 241 0.55 12.94 -1.41
C LEU A 241 -0.14 11.63 -1.00
N ALA A 242 -1.39 11.69 -0.53
CA ALA A 242 -2.24 10.51 -0.38
C ALA A 242 -3.15 10.43 -1.62
N ILE A 243 -3.10 9.31 -2.33
CA ILE A 243 -3.68 9.18 -3.66
C ILE A 243 -4.65 8.00 -3.84
N ASP A 244 -5.00 7.30 -2.75
CA ASP A 244 -6.12 6.36 -2.78
C ASP A 244 -7.43 7.14 -2.79
N THR A 245 -8.08 7.18 -3.94
CA THR A 245 -9.30 7.94 -4.18
C THR A 245 -10.50 7.03 -4.43
N GLY A 246 -10.40 5.78 -3.98
CA GLY A 246 -11.51 4.85 -3.87
C GLY A 246 -12.04 4.34 -5.21
N CYS A 247 -11.19 3.99 -6.18
CA CYS A 247 -11.59 3.42 -7.46
C CYS A 247 -12.61 2.28 -7.29
N LEU A 248 -12.29 1.32 -6.44
CA LEU A 248 -13.14 0.17 -6.13
C LEU A 248 -14.57 0.56 -5.67
N TRP A 249 -14.67 1.66 -4.94
CA TRP A 249 -15.90 2.16 -4.31
C TRP A 249 -16.74 3.08 -5.20
N GLY A 250 -16.35 3.27 -6.46
CA GLY A 250 -17.02 4.19 -7.38
C GLY A 250 -16.50 5.63 -7.31
N GLY A 251 -15.34 5.82 -6.71
CA GLY A 251 -14.61 7.09 -6.74
C GLY A 251 -13.80 7.26 -8.01
N THR A 252 -12.53 7.61 -7.89
CA THR A 252 -11.62 7.76 -9.03
C THR A 252 -10.37 6.91 -8.85
N LEU A 253 -9.73 6.49 -9.94
CA LEU A 253 -8.34 6.08 -9.93
C LEU A 253 -7.50 7.31 -10.22
N THR A 254 -6.56 7.60 -9.34
CA THR A 254 -5.72 8.81 -9.42
C THR A 254 -4.28 8.45 -9.74
N ALA A 255 -3.70 9.17 -10.70
CA ALA A 255 -2.26 9.21 -10.92
C ALA A 255 -1.73 10.63 -10.68
N VAL A 256 -0.52 10.73 -10.14
CA VAL A 256 0.16 12.02 -9.92
C VAL A 256 1.54 11.96 -10.53
N ARG A 257 1.87 12.91 -11.41
CA ARG A 257 3.23 13.09 -11.89
C ARG A 257 4.05 13.78 -10.80
N LEU A 258 5.08 13.09 -10.30
CA LEU A 258 5.78 13.53 -9.09
C LEU A 258 6.63 14.80 -9.28
N GLU A 259 7.10 15.06 -10.49
CA GLU A 259 7.98 16.19 -10.81
C GLU A 259 7.31 17.55 -10.64
N ASP A 260 6.00 17.62 -10.92
CA ASP A 260 5.22 18.88 -10.88
C ASP A 260 3.87 18.74 -10.15
N ARG A 261 3.63 17.58 -9.53
CA ARG A 261 2.40 17.21 -8.81
C ARG A 261 1.14 17.31 -9.66
N ARG A 262 1.27 17.18 -10.99
CA ARG A 262 0.12 17.19 -11.88
C ARG A 262 -0.74 15.93 -11.66
N VAL A 263 -2.01 16.16 -11.37
CA VAL A 263 -2.99 15.12 -11.06
C VAL A 263 -3.77 14.73 -12.31
N PHE A 264 -3.93 13.41 -12.49
CA PHE A 264 -4.77 12.78 -13.51
C PHE A 264 -5.79 11.91 -12.77
N ARG A 265 -7.06 11.99 -13.14
CA ARG A 265 -8.13 11.24 -12.48
C ARG A 265 -9.05 10.59 -13.50
N LEU A 266 -9.37 9.34 -13.29
CA LEU A 266 -10.35 8.59 -14.06
C LEU A 266 -11.51 8.20 -13.14
N PRO A 267 -12.76 8.60 -13.41
CA PRO A 267 -13.92 8.09 -12.68
C PRO A 267 -14.06 6.58 -12.86
N CYS A 268 -14.28 5.85 -11.76
CA CYS A 268 -14.39 4.40 -11.77
C CYS A 268 -15.83 3.95 -11.54
N PRO A 269 -16.28 2.87 -12.20
CA PRO A 269 -17.54 2.23 -11.84
C PRO A 269 -17.46 1.64 -10.43
N GLN A 270 -18.53 1.75 -9.65
CA GLN A 270 -18.59 1.12 -8.35
C GLN A 270 -18.61 -0.41 -8.51
N GLN A 271 -17.61 -1.09 -7.96
CA GLN A 271 -17.52 -2.55 -7.97
C GLN A 271 -18.10 -3.16 -6.70
N VAL A 272 -17.90 -2.51 -5.56
CA VAL A 272 -18.34 -2.96 -4.25
C VAL A 272 -19.03 -1.78 -3.54
N LYS A 273 -20.11 -2.06 -2.80
CA LYS A 273 -20.72 -1.04 -1.94
C LYS A 273 -19.81 -0.80 -0.73
N PRO A 274 -19.54 0.47 -0.37
CA PRO A 274 -18.82 0.75 0.87
C PRO A 274 -19.58 0.12 2.04
N LEU A 275 -18.90 -0.75 2.79
CA LEU A 275 -19.35 -1.10 4.13
C LEU A 275 -19.13 0.13 4.99
N GLY A 276 -20.02 0.40 5.95
CA GLY A 276 -19.83 1.50 6.89
C GLY A 276 -18.44 1.47 7.53
N TRP A 277 -17.97 2.60 8.01
CA TRP A 277 -16.63 2.79 8.60
C TRP A 277 -16.47 2.12 9.99
N ASP A 278 -17.22 1.05 10.28
CA ASP A 278 -17.25 0.33 11.55
C ASP A 278 -15.96 -0.47 11.83
#